data_20b4aeebc8e806ae214ac3a6ddda2af0
#
_entry.id   20b4aeebc8e806ae214ac3a6ddda2af0
#
_cell.length_a   1.000
_cell.length_b   1.000
_cell.length_c   1.000
_cell.angle_alpha   90.00
_cell.angle_beta   90.00
_cell.angle_gamma   90.00
#
_symmetry.space_group_name_H-M   'P 1'
#
loop_
_entity.id
_entity.type
_entity.pdbx_description
1 polymer ?
#
loop_
_entity_poly.entity_id
_entity_poly.type
_entity_poly.pdbx_seq_one_letter_code
_entity_poly.pdbx_strand_id
1 'polypeptide(L)'
;MNAFLSWLLDLLFPPKCMLCGKLMPDAATMVCEKCGYDLPEWEGVPRKIKGYDACSAPFFYEEPIRSAILRFKFHGMQSYAKQFAVWMAARAGEELKGKYDVVTWVPCSRRRRWERGFDQSELLARALARELGAEVCPLLQKHRHNRKQSKIKGAARRRANVQGVYRPLAPGEIRNRRILVVDDIVTTGATMEECGKVLLLHGATQLVCAAIAIARSDQKK
;
A
#
# COMPACT_ATOMS: atom_id res chain seq x y z
N MET A 1 1.61 31.45 -0.97
CA MET A 1 0.32 31.30 -1.67
C MET A 1 -0.63 32.34 -1.08
N ASN A 2 -1.24 33.21 -1.90
CA ASN A 2 -2.07 34.31 -1.39
C ASN A 2 -3.30 33.74 -0.66
N ALA A 3 -3.63 34.29 0.52
CA ALA A 3 -4.79 33.87 1.33
C ALA A 3 -6.10 33.88 0.55
N PHE A 4 -6.27 34.83 -0.37
CA PHE A 4 -7.42 34.89 -1.28
C PHE A 4 -7.51 33.68 -2.23
N LEU A 5 -6.38 33.23 -2.80
CA LEU A 5 -6.35 32.05 -3.69
C LEU A 5 -6.66 30.76 -2.92
N SER A 6 -6.16 30.65 -1.67
CA SER A 6 -6.50 29.53 -0.79
C SER A 6 -7.99 29.50 -0.49
N TRP A 7 -8.56 30.64 -0.09
CA TRP A 7 -9.99 30.76 0.18
C TRP A 7 -10.86 30.43 -1.05
N LEU A 8 -10.47 30.90 -2.23
CA LEU A 8 -11.19 30.59 -3.47
C LEU A 8 -11.12 29.10 -3.84
N LEU A 9 -9.96 28.46 -3.62
CA LEU A 9 -9.78 27.02 -3.83
C LEU A 9 -10.62 26.21 -2.84
N ASP A 10 -10.67 26.60 -1.57
CA ASP A 10 -11.49 25.94 -0.55
C ASP A 10 -13.00 26.10 -0.83
N LEU A 11 -13.41 27.22 -1.45
CA LEU A 11 -14.79 27.43 -1.87
C LEU A 11 -15.19 26.54 -3.07
N LEU A 12 -14.28 26.37 -4.04
CA LEU A 12 -14.53 25.55 -5.24
C LEU A 12 -14.30 24.06 -4.98
N PHE A 13 -13.35 23.71 -4.11
CA PHE A 13 -12.94 22.36 -3.77
C PHE A 13 -12.86 22.19 -2.25
N PRO A 14 -14.01 22.27 -1.55
CA PRO A 14 -14.00 22.20 -0.10
C PRO A 14 -13.37 20.90 0.40
N PRO A 15 -12.58 20.95 1.48
CA PRO A 15 -11.98 19.78 2.08
C PRO A 15 -13.06 18.77 2.50
N LYS A 16 -12.82 17.49 2.21
CA LYS A 16 -13.75 16.41 2.49
C LYS A 16 -13.07 15.30 3.25
N CYS A 17 -13.78 14.71 4.19
CA CYS A 17 -13.32 13.50 4.87
C CYS A 17 -13.04 12.39 3.85
N MET A 18 -11.81 11.86 3.87
CA MET A 18 -11.38 10.82 2.95
C MET A 18 -12.15 9.50 3.11
N LEU A 19 -12.84 9.30 4.23
CA LEU A 19 -13.60 8.08 4.52
C LEU A 19 -15.07 8.20 4.14
N CYS A 20 -15.79 9.21 4.63
CA CYS A 20 -17.24 9.35 4.40
C CYS A 20 -17.61 10.42 3.37
N GLY A 21 -16.67 11.27 2.93
CA GLY A 21 -16.94 12.35 1.97
C GLY A 21 -17.64 13.58 2.57
N LYS A 22 -17.92 13.63 3.89
CA LYS A 22 -18.48 14.80 4.57
C LYS A 22 -17.55 15.99 4.44
N LEU A 23 -18.10 17.19 4.26
CA LEU A 23 -17.35 18.43 4.28
C LEU A 23 -16.64 18.61 5.62
N MET A 24 -15.39 19.07 5.55
CA MET A 24 -14.55 19.35 6.70
C MET A 24 -14.45 20.87 6.91
N PRO A 25 -14.27 21.33 8.15
CA PRO A 25 -14.14 22.76 8.44
C PRO A 25 -12.84 23.35 7.86
N ASP A 26 -11.81 22.54 7.71
CA ASP A 26 -10.52 22.92 7.17
C ASP A 26 -9.82 21.74 6.48
N ALA A 27 -8.69 22.00 5.83
CA ALA A 27 -7.86 20.99 5.17
C ALA A 27 -6.76 20.40 6.09
N ALA A 28 -6.72 20.77 7.37
CA ALA A 28 -5.66 20.31 8.29
C ALA A 28 -5.80 18.82 8.60
N THR A 29 -7.02 18.31 8.63
CA THR A 29 -7.31 16.89 8.83
C THR A 29 -7.96 16.29 7.60
N MET A 30 -7.63 15.03 7.30
CA MET A 30 -8.23 14.31 6.18
C MET A 30 -9.38 13.38 6.62
N VAL A 31 -9.65 13.28 7.92
CA VAL A 31 -10.62 12.37 8.53
C VAL A 31 -11.44 13.12 9.56
N CYS A 32 -12.76 13.04 9.46
CA CYS A 32 -13.64 13.64 10.47
C CYS A 32 -13.61 12.80 11.75
N GLU A 33 -13.90 13.45 12.87
CA GLU A 33 -13.88 12.84 14.20
C GLU A 33 -14.70 11.54 14.26
N LYS A 34 -15.93 11.54 13.77
CA LYS A 34 -16.79 10.35 13.72
C LYS A 34 -16.12 9.16 13.02
N CYS A 35 -15.47 9.39 11.85
CA CYS A 35 -14.82 8.32 11.12
C CYS A 35 -13.49 7.88 11.77
N GLY A 36 -12.86 8.75 12.55
CA GLY A 36 -11.63 8.43 13.27
C GLY A 36 -11.84 7.43 14.42
N TYR A 37 -13.06 7.38 14.99
CA TYR A 37 -13.38 6.46 16.07
C TYR A 37 -13.80 5.06 15.61
N ASP A 38 -14.28 4.90 14.38
CA ASP A 38 -14.87 3.64 13.89
C ASP A 38 -14.06 3.10 12.71
N LEU A 39 -12.80 2.80 12.98
CA LEU A 39 -11.89 2.22 11.99
C LEU A 39 -11.81 0.70 12.16
N PRO A 40 -11.83 -0.08 11.08
CA PRO A 40 -11.69 -1.54 11.13
C PRO A 40 -10.23 -1.93 11.39
N GLU A 41 -9.74 -1.66 12.58
CA GLU A 41 -8.35 -1.93 12.96
C GLU A 41 -8.01 -3.41 12.86
N TRP A 42 -6.80 -3.69 12.36
CA TRP A 42 -6.29 -5.04 12.31
C TRP A 42 -5.59 -5.39 13.63
N GLU A 43 -6.07 -6.40 14.33
CA GLU A 43 -5.60 -6.80 15.66
C GLU A 43 -4.23 -7.49 15.67
N GLY A 44 -3.52 -7.50 14.55
CA GLY A 44 -2.15 -8.03 14.49
C GLY A 44 -2.05 -9.56 14.45
N VAL A 45 -3.15 -10.27 14.13
CA VAL A 45 -3.07 -11.73 13.90
C VAL A 45 -2.07 -12.01 12.79
N PRO A 46 -0.99 -12.75 13.04
CA PRO A 46 0.09 -12.90 12.07
C PRO A 46 -0.40 -13.46 10.73
N ARG A 47 -0.35 -12.65 9.69
CA ARG A 47 -0.62 -13.10 8.32
C ARG A 47 0.65 -13.72 7.75
N LYS A 48 0.70 -15.05 7.70
CA LYS A 48 1.82 -15.75 7.06
C LYS A 48 1.79 -15.57 5.55
N ILE A 49 2.77 -14.86 5.01
CA ILE A 49 3.02 -14.71 3.58
C ILE A 49 4.34 -15.42 3.29
N LYS A 50 4.33 -16.35 2.34
CA LYS A 50 5.51 -17.14 2.03
C LYS A 50 6.69 -16.26 1.61
N GLY A 51 7.83 -16.41 2.28
CA GLY A 51 9.05 -15.63 2.02
C GLY A 51 9.13 -14.29 2.78
N TYR A 52 8.17 -14.01 3.66
CA TYR A 52 8.19 -12.82 4.52
C TYR A 52 8.16 -13.22 5.99
N ASP A 53 8.99 -12.57 6.80
CA ASP A 53 9.07 -12.81 8.25
C ASP A 53 7.92 -12.16 9.01
N ALA A 54 7.45 -11.01 8.52
CA ALA A 54 6.32 -10.29 9.10
C ALA A 54 5.53 -9.51 8.05
N CYS A 55 4.26 -9.27 8.36
CA CYS A 55 3.36 -8.41 7.58
C CYS A 55 2.66 -7.46 8.54
N SER A 56 2.70 -6.17 8.23
CA SER A 56 2.06 -5.11 9.02
C SER A 56 0.98 -4.40 8.21
N ALA A 57 -0.13 -4.09 8.86
CA ALA A 57 -1.17 -3.24 8.31
C ALA A 57 -1.98 -2.60 9.45
N PRO A 58 -2.44 -1.35 9.32
CA PRO A 58 -3.31 -0.76 10.32
C PRO A 58 -4.74 -1.32 10.30
N PHE A 59 -5.27 -1.76 9.15
CA PHE A 59 -6.70 -2.03 9.01
C PHE A 59 -7.04 -3.37 8.36
N PHE A 60 -8.25 -3.83 8.63
CA PHE A 60 -8.94 -4.77 7.75
C PHE A 60 -9.45 -4.07 6.49
N TYR A 61 -9.50 -4.81 5.36
CA TYR A 61 -10.03 -4.30 4.09
C TYR A 61 -11.56 -4.30 4.09
N GLU A 62 -12.13 -3.46 4.94
CA GLU A 62 -13.58 -3.28 5.17
C GLU A 62 -13.95 -1.80 5.06
N GLU A 63 -15.25 -1.48 5.06
CA GLU A 63 -15.68 -0.08 5.10
C GLU A 63 -15.34 0.53 6.46
N PRO A 64 -14.97 1.81 6.50
CA PRO A 64 -14.89 2.79 5.40
C PRO A 64 -13.53 2.81 4.65
N ILE A 65 -12.54 2.06 5.12
CA ILE A 65 -11.17 2.00 4.55
C ILE A 65 -11.19 1.49 3.10
N ARG A 66 -12.02 0.48 2.80
CA ARG A 66 -12.19 -0.06 1.46
C ARG A 66 -12.58 1.03 0.45
N SER A 67 -13.57 1.86 0.77
CA SER A 67 -14.02 2.96 -0.08
C SER A 67 -12.92 4.03 -0.28
N ALA A 68 -12.16 4.37 0.75
CA ALA A 68 -11.03 5.29 0.66
C ALA A 68 -9.92 4.75 -0.26
N ILE A 69 -9.56 3.47 -0.12
CA ILE A 69 -8.57 2.82 -1.01
C ILE A 69 -9.06 2.79 -2.46
N LEU A 70 -10.34 2.58 -2.72
CA LEU A 70 -10.89 2.60 -4.07
C LEU A 70 -10.83 4.03 -4.67
N ARG A 71 -11.12 5.07 -3.89
CA ARG A 71 -10.94 6.46 -4.32
C ARG A 71 -9.48 6.79 -4.62
N PHE A 72 -8.57 6.37 -3.78
CA PHE A 72 -7.13 6.48 -4.01
C PHE A 72 -6.70 5.79 -5.32
N LYS A 73 -7.21 4.58 -5.60
CA LYS A 73 -6.86 3.81 -6.81
C LYS A 73 -7.45 4.35 -8.11
N PHE A 74 -8.67 4.88 -8.07
CA PHE A 74 -9.46 5.05 -9.30
C PHE A 74 -10.01 6.46 -9.50
N HIS A 75 -9.96 7.32 -8.50
CA HIS A 75 -10.52 8.67 -8.58
C HIS A 75 -9.45 9.77 -8.41
N GLY A 76 -8.18 9.45 -8.62
CA GLY A 76 -7.08 10.42 -8.61
C GLY A 76 -6.74 11.03 -7.26
N MET A 77 -7.26 10.49 -6.16
CA MET A 77 -7.05 11.04 -4.81
C MET A 77 -5.64 10.73 -4.27
N GLN A 78 -4.61 11.23 -4.97
CA GLN A 78 -3.20 10.97 -4.64
C GLN A 78 -2.80 11.48 -3.24
N SER A 79 -3.44 12.57 -2.78
CA SER A 79 -3.22 13.14 -1.44
C SER A 79 -3.49 12.15 -0.30
N TYR A 80 -4.34 11.14 -0.53
CA TYR A 80 -4.64 10.10 0.46
C TYR A 80 -3.42 9.26 0.84
N ALA A 81 -2.40 9.19 -0.03
CA ALA A 81 -1.16 8.49 0.28
C ALA A 81 -0.50 8.99 1.56
N LYS A 82 -0.57 10.32 1.83
CA LYS A 82 0.00 10.93 3.05
C LYS A 82 -0.69 10.38 4.30
N GLN A 83 -2.02 10.40 4.35
CA GLN A 83 -2.76 9.91 5.52
C GLN A 83 -2.61 8.40 5.72
N PHE A 84 -2.65 7.62 4.62
CA PHE A 84 -2.39 6.18 4.71
C PHE A 84 -0.98 5.89 5.22
N ALA A 85 0.03 6.67 4.79
CA ALA A 85 1.40 6.50 5.26
C ALA A 85 1.54 6.78 6.75
N VAL A 86 0.88 7.80 7.30
CA VAL A 86 0.86 8.09 8.74
C VAL A 86 0.32 6.89 9.53
N TRP A 87 -0.83 6.34 9.12
CA TRP A 87 -1.41 5.17 9.79
C TRP A 87 -0.52 3.92 9.66
N MET A 88 0.04 3.69 8.47
CA MET A 88 0.96 2.57 8.25
C MET A 88 2.24 2.74 9.06
N ALA A 89 2.79 3.96 9.17
CA ALA A 89 4.02 4.22 9.91
C ALA A 89 3.84 4.00 11.41
N ALA A 90 2.70 4.43 11.98
CA ALA A 90 2.38 4.20 13.38
C ALA A 90 2.44 2.68 13.71
N ARG A 91 1.87 1.84 12.85
CA ARG A 91 1.86 0.40 13.06
C ARG A 91 3.19 -0.28 12.71
N ALA A 92 3.72 -0.01 11.50
CA ALA A 92 4.95 -0.64 11.01
C ALA A 92 6.19 -0.18 11.79
N GLY A 93 6.20 1.05 12.30
CA GLY A 93 7.27 1.59 13.12
C GLY A 93 7.47 0.80 14.43
N GLU A 94 6.41 0.21 14.98
CA GLU A 94 6.49 -0.66 16.15
C GLU A 94 6.81 -2.11 15.75
N GLU A 95 6.03 -2.69 14.82
CA GLU A 95 6.08 -4.11 14.48
C GLU A 95 7.30 -4.52 13.65
N LEU A 96 7.79 -3.61 12.80
CA LEU A 96 8.86 -3.89 11.83
C LEU A 96 10.16 -3.14 12.11
N LYS A 97 10.27 -2.43 13.23
CA LYS A 97 11.49 -1.69 13.62
C LYS A 97 12.72 -2.58 13.58
N GLY A 98 13.78 -2.12 12.90
CA GLY A 98 15.04 -2.84 12.80
C GLY A 98 15.02 -4.08 11.90
N LYS A 99 13.92 -4.35 11.17
CA LYS A 99 13.80 -5.52 10.29
C LYS A 99 14.00 -5.19 8.80
N TYR A 100 14.32 -3.97 8.44
CA TYR A 100 14.56 -3.54 7.05
C TYR A 100 15.60 -2.40 6.99
N ASP A 101 16.27 -2.30 5.85
CA ASP A 101 17.24 -1.24 5.52
C ASP A 101 16.69 -0.32 4.43
N VAL A 102 15.82 -0.85 3.55
CA VAL A 102 15.28 -0.15 2.40
C VAL A 102 13.81 -0.50 2.19
N VAL A 103 13.05 0.50 1.73
CA VAL A 103 11.65 0.36 1.34
C VAL A 103 11.55 0.22 -0.18
N THR A 104 10.76 -0.72 -0.64
CA THR A 104 10.37 -0.87 -2.05
C THR A 104 8.86 -1.08 -2.15
N TRP A 105 8.34 -1.21 -3.36
CA TRP A 105 6.90 -1.40 -3.56
C TRP A 105 6.60 -2.46 -4.61
N VAL A 106 5.37 -2.95 -4.59
CA VAL A 106 4.82 -3.81 -5.63
C VAL A 106 4.47 -2.96 -6.85
N PRO A 107 5.24 -3.01 -7.95
CA PRO A 107 5.00 -2.12 -9.09
C PRO A 107 3.73 -2.48 -9.85
N CYS A 108 2.96 -1.47 -10.26
CA CYS A 108 1.85 -1.65 -11.17
C CYS A 108 2.34 -1.84 -12.63
N SER A 109 1.50 -2.34 -13.53
CA SER A 109 1.86 -2.43 -14.95
C SER A 109 1.88 -1.06 -15.61
N ARG A 110 2.72 -0.88 -16.66
CA ARG A 110 2.79 0.35 -17.46
C ARG A 110 1.39 0.81 -17.93
N ARG A 111 0.54 -0.12 -18.37
CA ARG A 111 -0.84 0.17 -18.77
C ARG A 111 -1.66 0.75 -17.61
N ARG A 112 -1.58 0.17 -16.40
CA ARG A 112 -2.31 0.70 -15.23
C ARG A 112 -1.78 2.04 -14.79
N ARG A 113 -0.45 2.26 -14.86
CA ARG A 113 0.17 3.55 -14.59
C ARG A 113 -0.33 4.62 -15.56
N TRP A 114 -0.45 4.27 -16.83
CA TRP A 114 -1.01 5.17 -17.85
C TRP A 114 -2.50 5.44 -17.64
N GLU A 115 -3.32 4.40 -17.38
CA GLU A 115 -4.75 4.53 -17.09
C GLU A 115 -5.06 5.37 -15.85
N ARG A 116 -4.18 5.39 -14.85
CA ARG A 116 -4.37 6.06 -13.55
C ARG A 116 -3.58 7.35 -13.41
N GLY A 117 -2.56 7.56 -14.24
CA GLY A 117 -1.61 8.67 -14.14
C GLY A 117 -0.48 8.45 -13.14
N PHE A 118 -0.56 7.43 -12.27
CA PHE A 118 0.41 7.16 -11.20
C PHE A 118 0.45 5.69 -10.77
N ASP A 119 1.49 5.31 -10.02
CA ASP A 119 1.59 4.03 -9.32
C ASP A 119 1.25 4.24 -7.84
N GLN A 120 0.17 3.62 -7.36
CA GLN A 120 -0.32 3.80 -6.00
C GLN A 120 0.66 3.29 -4.96
N SER A 121 1.22 2.09 -5.21
CA SER A 121 2.14 1.46 -4.27
C SER A 121 3.46 2.23 -4.21
N GLU A 122 3.89 2.87 -5.32
CA GLU A 122 5.02 3.81 -5.33
C GLU A 122 4.76 5.05 -4.47
N LEU A 123 3.62 5.72 -4.69
CA LEU A 123 3.27 6.91 -3.89
C LEU A 123 3.20 6.58 -2.41
N LEU A 124 2.57 5.45 -2.08
CA LEU A 124 2.43 4.99 -0.71
C LEU A 124 3.78 4.65 -0.08
N ALA A 125 4.66 3.92 -0.80
CA ALA A 125 5.98 3.56 -0.31
C ALA A 125 6.87 4.78 -0.06
N ARG A 126 6.84 5.76 -0.97
CA ARG A 126 7.58 7.02 -0.80
C ARG A 126 7.07 7.85 0.37
N ALA A 127 5.75 7.89 0.58
CA ALA A 127 5.16 8.57 1.72
C ALA A 127 5.52 7.84 3.02
N LEU A 128 5.38 6.51 3.07
CA LEU A 128 5.71 5.69 4.23
C LEU A 128 7.20 5.78 4.59
N ALA A 129 8.09 5.74 3.59
CA ALA A 129 9.53 5.86 3.82
C ALA A 129 9.91 7.22 4.46
N ARG A 130 9.22 8.30 4.11
CA ARG A 130 9.41 9.62 4.76
C ARG A 130 9.00 9.60 6.23
N GLU A 131 7.85 9.01 6.54
CA GLU A 131 7.36 8.87 7.93
C GLU A 131 8.28 7.99 8.78
N LEU A 132 8.88 6.96 8.18
CA LEU A 132 9.79 6.03 8.84
C LEU A 132 11.26 6.48 8.86
N GLY A 133 11.60 7.58 8.15
CA GLY A 133 12.99 8.01 7.99
C GLY A 133 13.87 7.00 7.23
N ALA A 134 13.28 6.23 6.29
CA ALA A 134 13.92 5.12 5.61
C ALA A 134 14.30 5.45 4.15
N GLU A 135 15.32 4.76 3.64
CA GLU A 135 15.67 4.79 2.22
C GLU A 135 14.54 4.15 1.38
N VAL A 136 14.24 4.69 0.20
CA VAL A 136 13.28 4.12 -0.74
C VAL A 136 13.91 3.90 -2.11
N CYS A 137 13.82 2.66 -2.64
CA CYS A 137 14.46 2.29 -3.89
C CYS A 137 13.52 1.44 -4.77
N PRO A 138 13.46 1.69 -6.10
CA PRO A 138 12.69 0.88 -7.04
C PRO A 138 13.44 -0.42 -7.36
N LEU A 139 13.19 -1.49 -6.60
CA LEU A 139 13.89 -2.76 -6.76
C LEU A 139 13.23 -3.72 -7.76
N LEU A 140 11.94 -3.52 -8.03
CA LEU A 140 11.13 -4.41 -8.86
C LEU A 140 10.49 -3.68 -10.03
N GLN A 141 10.28 -4.41 -11.12
CA GLN A 141 9.44 -3.97 -12.23
C GLN A 141 8.44 -5.04 -12.64
N LYS A 142 7.26 -4.59 -13.05
CA LYS A 142 6.25 -5.49 -13.61
C LYS A 142 6.50 -5.68 -15.10
N HIS A 143 6.92 -6.89 -15.48
CA HIS A 143 7.32 -7.21 -16.85
C HIS A 143 6.12 -7.58 -17.74
N ARG A 144 5.14 -8.30 -17.20
CA ARG A 144 3.96 -8.76 -17.95
C ARG A 144 2.68 -8.15 -17.41
N HIS A 145 1.76 -7.80 -18.31
CA HIS A 145 0.41 -7.42 -17.92
C HIS A 145 -0.40 -8.66 -17.55
N ASN A 146 -0.98 -8.68 -16.37
CA ASN A 146 -1.87 -9.73 -15.91
C ASN A 146 -3.30 -9.23 -15.71
N ARG A 147 -4.30 -10.11 -15.71
CA ARG A 147 -5.70 -9.75 -15.46
C ARG A 147 -5.86 -9.08 -14.09
N LYS A 148 -6.81 -8.14 -13.97
CA LYS A 148 -7.12 -7.50 -12.67
C LYS A 148 -7.50 -8.58 -11.66
N GLN A 149 -6.80 -8.67 -10.53
CA GLN A 149 -7.04 -9.69 -9.50
C GLN A 149 -8.47 -9.64 -8.93
N SER A 150 -9.06 -8.44 -8.84
CA SER A 150 -10.46 -8.24 -8.41
C SER A 150 -11.48 -8.97 -9.30
N LYS A 151 -11.12 -9.29 -10.57
CA LYS A 151 -11.96 -10.06 -11.50
C LYS A 151 -11.72 -11.58 -11.44
N ILE A 152 -10.76 -12.04 -10.61
CA ILE A 152 -10.38 -13.46 -10.54
C ILE A 152 -10.90 -14.04 -9.23
N LYS A 153 -11.79 -15.02 -9.36
CA LYS A 153 -12.32 -15.79 -8.23
C LYS A 153 -11.37 -16.94 -7.87
N GLY A 154 -11.16 -17.16 -6.57
CA GLY A 154 -10.35 -18.25 -6.02
C GLY A 154 -8.86 -17.94 -5.82
N ALA A 155 -8.29 -18.39 -4.71
CA ALA A 155 -6.91 -18.13 -4.32
C ALA A 155 -5.88 -18.77 -5.28
N ALA A 156 -6.10 -20.01 -5.73
CA ALA A 156 -5.21 -20.70 -6.66
C ALA A 156 -5.11 -19.97 -8.02
N ARG A 157 -6.24 -19.50 -8.57
CA ARG A 157 -6.25 -18.73 -9.81
C ARG A 157 -5.58 -17.36 -9.66
N ARG A 158 -5.69 -16.73 -8.50
CA ARG A 158 -4.97 -15.47 -8.21
C ARG A 158 -3.46 -15.67 -8.17
N ARG A 159 -2.98 -16.79 -7.57
CA ARG A 159 -1.55 -17.17 -7.57
C ARG A 159 -1.03 -17.41 -8.98
N ALA A 160 -1.72 -18.21 -9.78
CA ALA A 160 -1.33 -18.49 -11.18
C ALA A 160 -1.27 -17.19 -12.03
N ASN A 161 -2.16 -16.23 -11.78
CA ASN A 161 -2.21 -14.97 -12.53
C ASN A 161 -1.00 -14.05 -12.27
N VAL A 162 -0.25 -14.22 -11.18
CA VAL A 162 0.90 -13.36 -10.83
C VAL A 162 2.26 -14.05 -11.03
N GLN A 163 2.28 -15.33 -11.35
CA GLN A 163 3.50 -16.09 -11.51
C GLN A 163 4.35 -15.56 -12.69
N GLY A 164 5.65 -15.32 -12.46
CA GLY A 164 6.60 -14.82 -13.47
C GLY A 164 6.30 -13.42 -14.01
N VAL A 165 5.54 -12.63 -13.26
CA VAL A 165 5.10 -11.29 -13.68
C VAL A 165 6.11 -10.21 -13.32
N TYR A 166 6.89 -10.40 -12.27
CA TYR A 166 7.85 -9.45 -11.75
C TYR A 166 9.28 -9.82 -12.10
N ARG A 167 10.14 -8.81 -12.25
CA ARG A 167 11.59 -8.94 -12.45
C ARG A 167 12.33 -7.90 -11.60
N PRO A 168 13.61 -8.14 -11.25
CA PRO A 168 14.40 -7.11 -10.59
C PRO A 168 14.63 -5.94 -11.55
N LEU A 169 14.62 -4.75 -11.01
CA LEU A 169 14.99 -3.53 -11.73
C LEU A 169 16.46 -3.18 -11.47
N ALA A 170 16.92 -3.34 -10.23
CA ALA A 170 18.27 -3.04 -9.78
C ALA A 170 18.82 -4.22 -8.96
N PRO A 171 19.32 -5.31 -9.61
CA PRO A 171 19.76 -6.52 -8.89
C PRO A 171 20.88 -6.27 -7.87
N GLY A 172 21.80 -5.34 -8.14
CA GLY A 172 22.88 -4.97 -7.23
C GLY A 172 22.39 -4.34 -5.93
N GLU A 173 21.29 -3.60 -5.99
CA GLU A 173 20.68 -2.93 -4.84
C GLU A 173 19.84 -3.88 -3.96
N ILE A 174 19.61 -5.12 -4.40
CA ILE A 174 18.85 -6.13 -3.66
C ILE A 174 19.77 -6.94 -2.75
N ARG A 175 21.00 -7.19 -3.21
CA ARG A 175 21.92 -8.13 -2.57
C ARG A 175 22.31 -7.69 -1.16
N ASN A 176 22.22 -8.64 -0.21
CA ASN A 176 22.54 -8.44 1.21
C ASN A 176 21.69 -7.39 1.94
N ARG A 177 20.52 -6.98 1.37
CA ARG A 177 19.61 -6.03 2.00
C ARG A 177 18.45 -6.74 2.71
N ARG A 178 17.99 -6.13 3.79
CA ARG A 178 16.70 -6.40 4.43
C ARG A 178 15.67 -5.43 3.82
N ILE A 179 14.56 -5.94 3.31
CA ILE A 179 13.68 -5.14 2.46
C ILE A 179 12.24 -5.10 3.01
N LEU A 180 11.69 -3.89 3.15
CA LEU A 180 10.27 -3.65 3.39
C LEU A 180 9.55 -3.48 2.05
N VAL A 181 8.64 -4.41 1.72
CA VAL A 181 7.82 -4.36 0.50
C VAL A 181 6.45 -3.77 0.81
N VAL A 182 6.07 -2.72 0.08
CA VAL A 182 4.81 -1.99 0.28
C VAL A 182 3.81 -2.28 -0.83
N ASP A 183 2.55 -2.53 -0.46
CA ASP A 183 1.41 -2.57 -1.37
C ASP A 183 0.21 -1.86 -0.73
N ASP A 184 -0.87 -1.67 -1.49
CA ASP A 184 -2.09 -1.05 -0.97
C ASP A 184 -2.95 -2.03 -0.16
N ILE A 185 -3.10 -3.27 -0.60
CA ILE A 185 -3.92 -4.29 0.04
C ILE A 185 -3.27 -5.67 -0.05
N VAL A 186 -3.19 -6.36 1.05
CA VAL A 186 -2.89 -7.79 1.09
C VAL A 186 -4.18 -8.60 1.16
N THR A 187 -4.49 -9.32 0.08
CA THR A 187 -5.63 -10.26 0.04
C THR A 187 -5.18 -11.69 0.31
N THR A 188 -4.80 -12.44 -0.70
CA THR A 188 -4.26 -13.81 -0.58
C THR A 188 -2.76 -13.82 -0.30
N GLY A 189 -2.06 -12.70 -0.40
CA GLY A 189 -0.61 -12.61 -0.35
C GLY A 189 0.11 -12.99 -1.66
N ALA A 190 -0.61 -13.48 -2.68
CA ALA A 190 0.00 -14.01 -3.91
C ALA A 190 0.92 -13.00 -4.63
N THR A 191 0.58 -11.73 -4.61
CA THR A 191 1.42 -10.66 -5.20
C THR A 191 2.71 -10.48 -4.41
N MET A 192 2.59 -10.42 -3.08
CA MET A 192 3.75 -10.34 -2.18
C MET A 192 4.65 -11.56 -2.33
N GLU A 193 4.08 -12.79 -2.31
CA GLU A 193 4.83 -14.03 -2.50
C GLU A 193 5.66 -14.01 -3.80
N GLU A 194 5.11 -13.53 -4.90
CA GLU A 194 5.82 -13.46 -6.17
C GLU A 194 6.91 -12.38 -6.19
N CYS A 195 6.66 -11.21 -5.62
CA CYS A 195 7.68 -10.18 -5.42
C CYS A 195 8.81 -10.70 -4.50
N GLY A 196 8.45 -11.33 -3.39
CA GLY A 196 9.40 -11.91 -2.44
C GLY A 196 10.30 -12.97 -3.07
N LYS A 197 9.77 -13.86 -3.91
CA LYS A 197 10.58 -14.84 -4.66
C LYS A 197 11.66 -14.15 -5.50
N VAL A 198 11.29 -13.08 -6.21
CA VAL A 198 12.25 -12.34 -7.04
C VAL A 198 13.33 -11.70 -6.18
N LEU A 199 12.98 -11.06 -5.08
CA LEU A 199 13.93 -10.41 -4.19
C LEU A 199 14.89 -11.43 -3.52
N LEU A 200 14.38 -12.54 -3.00
CA LEU A 200 15.18 -13.59 -2.39
C LEU A 200 16.14 -14.26 -3.40
N LEU A 201 15.67 -14.53 -4.63
CA LEU A 201 16.51 -15.08 -5.71
C LEU A 201 17.67 -14.15 -6.07
N HIS A 202 17.55 -12.84 -5.83
CA HIS A 202 18.58 -11.84 -6.10
C HIS A 202 19.37 -11.45 -4.83
N GLY A 203 19.25 -12.23 -3.75
CA GLY A 203 20.10 -12.13 -2.58
C GLY A 203 19.61 -11.18 -1.48
N ALA A 204 18.32 -10.87 -1.42
CA ALA A 204 17.75 -10.25 -0.22
C ALA A 204 17.89 -11.20 0.97
N THR A 205 18.30 -10.67 2.12
CA THR A 205 18.55 -11.47 3.33
C THR A 205 17.33 -11.59 4.23
N GLN A 206 16.43 -10.60 4.18
CA GLN A 206 15.21 -10.57 4.96
C GLN A 206 14.12 -9.80 4.21
N LEU A 207 12.88 -10.27 4.30
CA LEU A 207 11.72 -9.57 3.77
C LEU A 207 10.66 -9.38 4.84
N VAL A 208 10.16 -8.16 4.92
CA VAL A 208 8.94 -7.80 5.65
C VAL A 208 8.03 -7.03 4.72
N CYS A 209 6.75 -6.97 5.00
CA CYS A 209 5.81 -6.22 4.17
C CYS A 209 4.86 -5.35 4.98
N ALA A 210 4.40 -4.27 4.35
CA ALA A 210 3.36 -3.41 4.88
C ALA A 210 2.30 -3.10 3.81
N ALA A 211 1.05 -2.95 4.26
CA ALA A 211 -0.07 -2.54 3.42
C ALA A 211 -1.01 -1.61 4.19
N ILE A 212 -1.89 -0.88 3.48
CA ILE A 212 -2.95 -0.10 4.14
C ILE A 212 -3.92 -1.04 4.85
N ALA A 213 -4.27 -2.15 4.19
CA ALA A 213 -5.25 -3.08 4.73
C ALA A 213 -4.99 -4.54 4.34
N ILE A 214 -5.47 -5.44 5.20
CA ILE A 214 -5.46 -6.89 4.98
C ILE A 214 -6.89 -7.37 4.84
N ALA A 215 -7.17 -8.16 3.81
CA ALA A 215 -8.46 -8.84 3.71
C ALA A 215 -8.56 -9.94 4.77
N ARG A 216 -9.73 -10.06 5.42
CA ARG A 216 -9.97 -11.22 6.30
C ARG A 216 -9.74 -12.50 5.49
N SER A 217 -9.06 -13.45 6.07
CA SER A 217 -9.01 -14.79 5.51
C SER A 217 -10.42 -15.37 5.62
N ASP A 218 -11.00 -15.83 4.51
CA ASP A 218 -12.16 -16.71 4.58
C ASP A 218 -11.72 -17.93 5.41
N GLN A 219 -11.99 -17.91 6.70
CA GLN A 219 -12.03 -19.14 7.47
C GLN A 219 -13.19 -19.94 6.87
N LYS A 220 -12.87 -20.89 6.00
CA LYS A 220 -13.82 -21.92 5.66
C LYS A 220 -14.24 -22.58 6.97
N LYS A 221 -15.47 -22.29 7.38
CA LYS A 221 -16.21 -23.16 8.27
C LYS A 221 -16.36 -24.53 7.64
#